data_1f2283b331b996e6c02c71d5becf14d5
#
_entry.id   1f2283b331b996e6c02c71d5becf14d5
#
_cell.length_a   1.000
_cell.length_b   1.000
_cell.length_c   1.000
_cell.angle_alpha   90.00
_cell.angle_beta   90.00
_cell.angle_gamma   90.00
#
_symmetry.space_group_name_H-M   'P 1'
#
loop_
_entity.id
_entity.type
_entity.pdbx_description
1 polymer ?
#
loop_
_entity_poly.entity_id
_entity_poly.type
_entity_poly.pdbx_seq_one_letter_code
_entity_poly.pdbx_strand_id
1 'polypeptide(L)'
;MWGRKHAFIWCIIVLVVFTAASAVTPVNGWILLAILRTGVGFGVGGLNITSVPFVQEFVPAKQRGLLAGLTSVFIPAGIFLGGLVTRYFGDALGWRGLIAVGCIPIVLLVWTRFVPESPRFLQSRGREEEARAAYAWAMEIPVEQVADLPPIPDKSSASYSVVFTKYPKQLLVVALGSFSFILGSFTVQSWGQTLLGQSFKFEASTVATLFMLVSLGDLLGRLGSAWISDRIGRRWTMFGCGMIGAVGALIAAFSTRMVHGDEIGNAGYVFFAGIFIVMMFGDGAFGILNAFGGEQFPTEARSTGLGLGYGIGSVAKVVGPYFVGALIGGSALSAEVVFLPFIIFAVLLFAGGIIYLFARETKGASLEDI
;
A
#
# COMPACT_ATOMS: atom_id res chain seq x y z
N MET A 1 -19.38 20.73 3.41
CA MET A 1 -18.45 19.59 3.39
C MET A 1 -17.13 20.04 3.99
N TRP A 2 -16.48 19.18 4.72
CA TRP A 2 -15.27 19.46 5.51
C TRP A 2 -14.04 19.62 4.59
N GLY A 3 -13.07 20.45 4.99
CA GLY A 3 -11.82 20.66 4.24
C GLY A 3 -10.91 19.44 4.25
N ARG A 4 -9.87 19.45 3.38
CA ARG A 4 -8.88 18.36 3.30
C ARG A 4 -8.12 18.18 4.61
N LYS A 5 -7.70 19.30 5.21
CA LYS A 5 -7.02 19.33 6.51
C LYS A 5 -7.90 18.73 7.63
N HIS A 6 -9.17 19.09 7.70
CA HIS A 6 -10.08 18.55 8.71
C HIS A 6 -10.30 17.05 8.53
N ALA A 7 -10.47 16.57 7.30
CA ALA A 7 -10.59 15.15 7.03
C ALA A 7 -9.32 14.38 7.47
N PHE A 8 -8.14 14.93 7.18
CA PHE A 8 -6.85 14.36 7.60
C PHE A 8 -6.73 14.29 9.13
N ILE A 9 -7.08 15.36 9.85
CA ILE A 9 -7.08 15.40 11.32
C ILE A 9 -8.01 14.32 11.91
N TRP A 10 -9.24 14.20 11.40
CA TRP A 10 -10.17 13.18 11.87
C TRP A 10 -9.67 11.77 11.63
N CYS A 11 -9.03 11.50 10.49
CA CYS A 11 -8.42 10.20 10.22
C CYS A 11 -7.32 9.85 11.24
N ILE A 12 -6.48 10.83 11.62
CA ILE A 12 -5.45 10.63 12.67
C ILE A 12 -6.12 10.37 14.02
N ILE A 13 -7.13 11.14 14.41
CA ILE A 13 -7.83 10.94 15.67
C ILE A 13 -8.43 9.54 15.75
N VAL A 14 -9.15 9.11 14.72
CA VAL A 14 -9.73 7.77 14.64
C VAL A 14 -8.63 6.71 14.76
N LEU A 15 -7.56 6.83 13.96
CA LEU A 15 -6.41 5.92 14.02
C LEU A 15 -5.85 5.79 15.44
N VAL A 16 -5.55 6.92 16.10
CA VAL A 16 -4.90 6.93 17.41
C VAL A 16 -5.83 6.42 18.51
N VAL A 17 -7.09 6.84 18.53
CA VAL A 17 -8.07 6.41 19.55
C VAL A 17 -8.27 4.89 19.50
N PHE A 18 -8.50 4.33 18.29
CA PHE A 18 -8.67 2.88 18.15
C PHE A 18 -7.37 2.09 18.39
N THR A 19 -6.21 2.66 18.09
CA THR A 19 -4.91 2.06 18.40
C THR A 19 -4.68 2.04 19.91
N ALA A 20 -4.91 3.14 20.60
CA ALA A 20 -4.79 3.21 22.07
C ALA A 20 -5.75 2.24 22.76
N ALA A 21 -7.01 2.19 22.33
CA ALA A 21 -7.99 1.22 22.82
C ALA A 21 -7.53 -0.23 22.58
N SER A 22 -6.90 -0.51 21.44
CA SER A 22 -6.34 -1.84 21.13
C SER A 22 -5.23 -2.25 22.10
N ALA A 23 -4.39 -1.30 22.56
CA ALA A 23 -3.29 -1.56 23.48
C ALA A 23 -3.78 -2.00 24.88
N VAL A 24 -4.98 -1.59 25.30
CA VAL A 24 -5.56 -1.94 26.61
C VAL A 24 -6.53 -3.14 26.56
N THR A 25 -6.63 -3.82 25.43
CA THR A 25 -7.50 -4.99 25.27
C THR A 25 -7.11 -6.11 26.24
N PRO A 26 -8.06 -6.78 26.94
CA PRO A 26 -7.77 -7.91 27.82
C PRO A 26 -7.20 -9.12 27.05
N VAL A 27 -6.48 -10.01 27.74
CA VAL A 27 -5.75 -11.14 27.13
C VAL A 27 -6.66 -12.03 26.28
N ASN A 28 -7.89 -12.28 26.72
CA ASN A 28 -8.86 -13.12 26.00
C ASN A 28 -9.81 -12.31 25.10
N GLY A 29 -9.57 -11.00 24.94
CA GLY A 29 -10.45 -10.08 24.20
C GLY A 29 -10.20 -10.03 22.70
N TRP A 30 -9.92 -11.14 22.03
CA TRP A 30 -9.56 -11.14 20.60
C TRP A 30 -10.68 -10.58 19.70
N ILE A 31 -11.96 -10.81 20.04
CA ILE A 31 -13.10 -10.23 19.29
C ILE A 31 -13.09 -8.71 19.42
N LEU A 32 -12.90 -8.20 20.65
CA LEU A 32 -12.81 -6.76 20.89
C LEU A 32 -11.61 -6.17 20.13
N LEU A 33 -10.46 -6.85 20.17
CA LEU A 33 -9.27 -6.45 19.42
C LEU A 33 -9.57 -6.37 17.92
N ALA A 34 -10.27 -7.35 17.35
CA ALA A 34 -10.64 -7.37 15.93
C ALA A 34 -11.54 -6.17 15.56
N ILE A 35 -12.55 -5.87 16.41
CA ILE A 35 -13.43 -4.71 16.21
C ILE A 35 -12.62 -3.40 16.27
N LEU A 36 -11.76 -3.25 17.26
CA LEU A 36 -10.92 -2.06 17.41
C LEU A 36 -9.94 -1.91 16.22
N ARG A 37 -9.37 -3.01 15.73
CA ARG A 37 -8.52 -3.01 14.53
C ARG A 37 -9.27 -2.62 13.25
N THR A 38 -10.56 -2.92 13.18
CA THR A 38 -11.41 -2.40 12.08
C THR A 38 -11.49 -0.87 12.15
N GLY A 39 -11.66 -0.29 13.34
CA GLY A 39 -11.59 1.16 13.54
C GLY A 39 -10.24 1.78 13.14
N VAL A 40 -9.12 1.12 13.49
CA VAL A 40 -7.79 1.51 13.01
C VAL A 40 -7.75 1.50 11.48
N GLY A 41 -8.31 0.48 10.85
CA GLY A 41 -8.42 0.36 9.38
C GLY A 41 -9.15 1.53 8.73
N PHE A 42 -10.23 2.03 9.33
CA PHE A 42 -10.92 3.24 8.85
C PHE A 42 -10.01 4.48 8.91
N GLY A 43 -9.25 4.66 10.01
CA GLY A 43 -8.29 5.75 10.14
C GLY A 43 -7.20 5.69 9.06
N VAL A 44 -6.55 4.53 8.89
CA VAL A 44 -5.49 4.30 7.89
C VAL A 44 -6.03 4.46 6.46
N GLY A 45 -7.19 3.88 6.17
CA GLY A 45 -7.83 3.99 4.85
C GLY A 45 -8.17 5.44 4.50
N GLY A 46 -8.71 6.18 5.48
CA GLY A 46 -8.97 7.62 5.31
C GLY A 46 -7.70 8.42 5.06
N LEU A 47 -6.60 8.14 5.79
CA LEU A 47 -5.30 8.79 5.57
C LEU A 47 -4.77 8.50 4.16
N ASN A 48 -4.85 7.28 3.67
CA ASN A 48 -4.40 6.94 2.32
C ASN A 48 -5.15 7.71 1.22
N ILE A 49 -6.45 7.95 1.42
CA ILE A 49 -7.29 8.68 0.45
C ILE A 49 -7.05 10.20 0.54
N THR A 50 -6.79 10.73 1.75
CA THR A 50 -6.72 12.18 1.97
C THR A 50 -5.32 12.75 1.85
N SER A 51 -4.26 12.01 2.26
CA SER A 51 -2.89 12.52 2.32
C SER A 51 -2.32 12.86 0.95
N VAL A 52 -2.46 11.95 -0.02
CA VAL A 52 -1.87 12.13 -1.36
C VAL A 52 -2.47 13.35 -2.07
N PRO A 53 -3.81 13.48 -2.22
CA PRO A 53 -4.39 14.68 -2.81
C PRO A 53 -4.06 15.94 -2.02
N PHE A 54 -4.04 15.88 -0.69
CA PHE A 54 -3.73 17.02 0.15
C PHE A 54 -2.34 17.57 -0.13
N VAL A 55 -1.32 16.73 -0.18
CA VAL A 55 0.04 17.14 -0.53
C VAL A 55 0.14 17.63 -1.97
N GLN A 56 -0.49 16.93 -2.92
CA GLN A 56 -0.44 17.30 -4.34
C GLN A 56 -1.10 18.65 -4.66
N GLU A 57 -2.03 19.10 -3.83
CA GLU A 57 -2.69 20.40 -3.99
C GLU A 57 -1.81 21.60 -3.63
N PHE A 58 -0.70 21.38 -2.90
CA PHE A 58 0.30 22.42 -2.57
C PHE A 58 1.46 22.50 -3.57
N VAL A 59 1.58 21.56 -4.48
CA VAL A 59 2.79 21.42 -5.32
C VAL A 59 2.49 21.69 -6.78
N PRO A 60 3.44 22.30 -7.52
CA PRO A 60 3.34 22.48 -8.96
C PRO A 60 3.11 21.14 -9.69
N ALA A 61 2.38 21.17 -10.81
CA ALA A 61 2.03 19.97 -11.57
C ALA A 61 3.24 19.09 -11.93
N LYS A 62 4.40 19.71 -12.20
CA LYS A 62 5.65 19.03 -12.55
C LYS A 62 6.19 18.10 -11.45
N GLN A 63 5.91 18.39 -10.18
CA GLN A 63 6.45 17.64 -9.03
C GLN A 63 5.43 16.68 -8.40
N ARG A 64 4.16 16.71 -8.83
CA ARG A 64 3.08 15.89 -8.25
C ARG A 64 3.34 14.39 -8.37
N GLY A 65 3.91 13.95 -9.50
CA GLY A 65 4.23 12.54 -9.72
C GLY A 65 5.30 12.03 -8.75
N LEU A 66 6.36 12.81 -8.55
CA LEU A 66 7.42 12.47 -7.60
C LEU A 66 6.88 12.32 -6.18
N LEU A 67 6.06 13.28 -5.73
CA LEU A 67 5.51 13.25 -4.37
C LEU A 67 4.49 12.13 -4.15
N ALA A 68 3.68 11.83 -5.16
CA ALA A 68 2.79 10.66 -5.11
C ALA A 68 3.60 9.36 -5.03
N GLY A 69 4.71 9.26 -5.75
CA GLY A 69 5.63 8.12 -5.66
C GLY A 69 6.27 8.01 -4.27
N LEU A 70 6.74 9.12 -3.70
CA LEU A 70 7.32 9.13 -2.36
C LEU A 70 6.34 8.65 -1.28
N THR A 71 5.04 8.96 -1.37
CA THR A 71 4.06 8.46 -0.39
C THR A 71 3.98 6.94 -0.37
N SER A 72 4.14 6.26 -1.51
CA SER A 72 4.15 4.80 -1.57
C SER A 72 5.41 4.18 -0.95
N VAL A 73 6.52 4.90 -0.97
CA VAL A 73 7.82 4.50 -0.40
C VAL A 73 7.81 4.52 1.13
N PHE A 74 7.03 5.40 1.75
CA PHE A 74 6.93 5.47 3.21
C PHE A 74 6.21 4.27 3.84
N ILE A 75 5.43 3.48 3.07
CA ILE A 75 4.78 2.27 3.60
C ILE A 75 5.82 1.23 4.04
N PRO A 76 6.74 0.74 3.17
CA PRO A 76 7.79 -0.18 3.59
C PRO A 76 8.75 0.43 4.61
N ALA A 77 9.02 1.74 4.55
CA ALA A 77 9.81 2.41 5.58
C ALA A 77 9.15 2.33 6.97
N GLY A 78 7.82 2.47 7.04
CA GLY A 78 7.06 2.28 8.29
C GLY A 78 7.13 0.83 8.80
N ILE A 79 7.05 -0.17 7.92
CA ILE A 79 7.19 -1.59 8.27
C ILE A 79 8.61 -1.86 8.79
N PHE A 80 9.63 -1.31 8.15
CA PHE A 80 11.01 -1.40 8.60
C PHE A 80 11.20 -0.81 10.01
N LEU A 81 10.67 0.39 10.26
CA LEU A 81 10.72 1.02 11.59
C LEU A 81 9.96 0.18 12.64
N GLY A 82 8.81 -0.37 12.27
CA GLY A 82 8.07 -1.31 13.15
C GLY A 82 8.89 -2.54 13.49
N GLY A 83 9.63 -3.10 12.53
CA GLY A 83 10.57 -4.20 12.73
C GLY A 83 11.72 -3.82 13.70
N LEU A 84 12.30 -2.61 13.54
CA LEU A 84 13.32 -2.08 14.46
C LEU A 84 12.78 -1.99 15.90
N VAL A 85 11.62 -1.40 16.07
CA VAL A 85 11.00 -1.27 17.40
C VAL A 85 10.76 -2.65 18.00
N THR A 86 10.23 -3.59 17.24
CA THR A 86 9.98 -4.97 17.69
C THR A 86 11.29 -5.66 18.05
N ARG A 87 12.34 -5.50 17.25
CA ARG A 87 13.64 -6.15 17.47
C ARG A 87 14.33 -5.69 18.75
N TYR A 88 14.32 -4.39 19.04
CA TYR A 88 15.08 -3.82 20.14
C TYR A 88 14.26 -3.62 21.41
N PHE A 89 12.96 -3.45 21.29
CA PHE A 89 12.07 -3.11 22.41
C PHE A 89 10.95 -4.12 22.62
N GLY A 90 10.84 -5.17 21.79
CA GLY A 90 9.74 -6.13 21.84
C GLY A 90 9.61 -6.83 23.18
N ASP A 91 10.72 -7.30 23.73
CA ASP A 91 10.75 -8.00 25.02
C ASP A 91 10.39 -7.07 26.19
N ALA A 92 10.86 -5.81 26.14
CA ALA A 92 10.62 -4.83 27.20
C ALA A 92 9.19 -4.28 27.18
N LEU A 93 8.64 -4.02 25.98
CA LEU A 93 7.32 -3.41 25.80
C LEU A 93 6.18 -4.44 25.76
N GLY A 94 6.48 -5.67 25.38
CA GLY A 94 5.47 -6.67 25.08
C GLY A 94 4.54 -6.23 23.93
N TRP A 95 3.58 -7.06 23.56
CA TRP A 95 2.70 -6.80 22.43
C TRP A 95 1.82 -5.54 22.62
N ARG A 96 1.43 -5.23 23.87
CA ARG A 96 0.62 -4.03 24.16
C ARG A 96 1.41 -2.75 23.98
N GLY A 97 2.65 -2.72 24.45
CA GLY A 97 3.55 -1.59 24.27
C GLY A 97 3.88 -1.37 22.80
N LEU A 98 4.10 -2.44 22.04
CA LEU A 98 4.32 -2.35 20.59
C LEU A 98 3.09 -1.75 19.86
N ILE A 99 1.86 -2.12 20.28
CA ILE A 99 0.64 -1.48 19.75
C ILE A 99 0.60 0.01 20.14
N ALA A 100 0.95 0.35 21.38
CA ALA A 100 0.93 1.73 21.87
C ALA A 100 1.91 2.64 21.10
N VAL A 101 3.04 2.13 20.63
CA VAL A 101 3.95 2.85 19.72
C VAL A 101 3.22 3.33 18.45
N GLY A 102 2.20 2.59 18.00
CA GLY A 102 1.33 3.01 16.89
C GLY A 102 0.51 4.29 17.16
N CYS A 103 0.52 4.83 18.37
CA CYS A 103 -0.10 6.12 18.71
C CYS A 103 0.81 7.33 18.41
N ILE A 104 2.09 7.13 18.05
CA ILE A 104 3.03 8.21 17.72
C ILE A 104 2.46 9.21 16.71
N PRO A 105 1.63 8.82 15.70
CA PRO A 105 1.01 9.76 14.77
C PRO A 105 0.19 10.88 15.42
N ILE A 106 -0.13 10.79 16.73
CA ILE A 106 -0.77 11.89 17.48
C ILE A 106 0.05 13.20 17.40
N VAL A 107 1.39 13.08 17.30
CA VAL A 107 2.30 14.23 17.16
C VAL A 107 1.99 15.01 15.90
N LEU A 108 1.52 14.35 14.84
CA LEU A 108 1.12 15.00 13.60
C LEU A 108 -0.05 15.97 13.81
N LEU A 109 -0.91 15.78 14.83
CA LEU A 109 -1.99 16.72 15.15
C LEU A 109 -1.43 18.08 15.58
N VAL A 110 -0.29 18.10 16.27
CA VAL A 110 0.39 19.34 16.66
C VAL A 110 0.93 20.02 15.39
N TRP A 111 1.55 19.25 14.51
CA TRP A 111 2.13 19.77 13.27
C TRP A 111 1.06 20.29 12.30
N THR A 112 -0.11 19.64 12.24
CA THR A 112 -1.21 20.11 11.36
C THR A 112 -1.72 21.51 11.72
N ARG A 113 -1.44 22.03 12.93
CA ARG A 113 -1.79 23.42 13.28
C ARG A 113 -1.05 24.44 12.40
N PHE A 114 0.16 24.09 11.98
CA PHE A 114 1.02 24.96 11.17
C PHE A 114 0.80 24.83 9.66
N VAL A 115 0.13 23.75 9.23
CA VAL A 115 -0.18 23.52 7.81
C VAL A 115 -1.50 24.20 7.48
N PRO A 116 -1.58 25.07 6.46
CA PRO A 116 -2.83 25.70 6.03
C PRO A 116 -3.79 24.66 5.41
N GLU A 117 -5.03 25.06 5.18
CA GLU A 117 -6.00 24.24 4.41
C GLU A 117 -5.59 24.23 2.93
N SER A 118 -6.05 23.21 2.19
CA SER A 118 -5.74 23.06 0.77
C SER A 118 -6.09 24.31 -0.04
N PRO A 119 -5.15 24.86 -0.83
CA PRO A 119 -5.40 26.01 -1.69
C PRO A 119 -6.58 25.77 -2.65
N ARG A 120 -6.67 24.58 -3.25
CA ARG A 120 -7.77 24.23 -4.17
C ARG A 120 -9.12 24.16 -3.47
N PHE A 121 -9.14 23.66 -2.23
CA PHE A 121 -10.37 23.63 -1.44
C PHE A 121 -10.82 25.06 -1.10
N LEU A 122 -9.90 25.93 -0.66
CA LEU A 122 -10.17 27.33 -0.36
C LEU A 122 -10.70 28.06 -1.60
N GLN A 123 -10.06 27.89 -2.73
CA GLN A 123 -10.49 28.46 -4.02
C GLN A 123 -11.91 27.98 -4.40
N SER A 124 -12.20 26.68 -4.22
CA SER A 124 -13.53 26.12 -4.51
C SER A 124 -14.65 26.67 -3.62
N ARG A 125 -14.28 27.38 -2.56
CA ARG A 125 -15.19 28.08 -1.61
C ARG A 125 -15.21 29.59 -1.82
N GLY A 126 -14.56 30.10 -2.86
CA GLY A 126 -14.45 31.53 -3.11
C GLY A 126 -13.52 32.28 -2.16
N ARG A 127 -12.66 31.57 -1.40
CA ARG A 127 -11.69 32.14 -0.45
C ARG A 127 -10.31 32.30 -1.11
N GLU A 128 -10.26 33.14 -2.14
CA GLU A 128 -9.08 33.25 -3.00
C GLU A 128 -7.85 33.83 -2.29
N GLU A 129 -8.03 34.81 -1.41
CA GLU A 129 -6.92 35.40 -0.64
C GLU A 129 -6.24 34.36 0.25
N GLU A 130 -7.03 33.53 0.94
CA GLU A 130 -6.49 32.47 1.76
C GLU A 130 -5.87 31.34 0.93
N ALA A 131 -6.40 31.07 -0.26
CA ALA A 131 -5.81 30.14 -1.19
C ALA A 131 -4.42 30.61 -1.67
N ARG A 132 -4.27 31.90 -2.01
CA ARG A 132 -2.98 32.51 -2.34
C ARG A 132 -2.01 32.45 -1.17
N ALA A 133 -2.47 32.75 0.06
CA ALA A 133 -1.65 32.65 1.26
C ALA A 133 -1.17 31.22 1.53
N ALA A 134 -2.02 30.22 1.29
CA ALA A 134 -1.65 28.81 1.42
C ALA A 134 -0.62 28.37 0.37
N TYR A 135 -0.70 28.84 -0.86
CA TYR A 135 0.34 28.63 -1.88
C TYR A 135 1.66 29.34 -1.53
N ALA A 136 1.58 30.61 -1.10
CA ALA A 136 2.74 31.38 -0.66
C ALA A 136 3.49 30.66 0.46
N TRP A 137 2.75 30.14 1.43
CA TRP A 137 3.31 29.34 2.52
C TRP A 137 4.03 28.08 2.02
N ALA A 138 3.45 27.35 1.06
CA ALA A 138 4.02 26.12 0.54
C ALA A 138 5.25 26.34 -0.33
N MET A 139 5.32 27.47 -1.03
CA MET A 139 6.42 27.84 -1.93
C MET A 139 7.48 28.70 -1.25
N GLU A 140 7.26 29.07 0.01
CA GLU A 140 8.13 29.97 0.78
C GLU A 140 8.39 31.32 0.05
N ILE A 141 7.35 31.87 -0.61
CA ILE A 141 7.41 33.15 -1.33
C ILE A 141 6.41 34.16 -0.75
N PRO A 142 6.63 35.45 -0.94
CA PRO A 142 5.63 36.49 -0.59
C PRO A 142 4.32 36.27 -1.36
N VAL A 143 3.17 36.58 -0.71
CA VAL A 143 1.84 36.38 -1.31
C VAL A 143 1.67 37.16 -2.61
N GLU A 144 2.30 38.31 -2.71
CA GLU A 144 2.28 39.22 -3.88
C GLU A 144 2.95 38.59 -5.12
N GLN A 145 3.85 37.63 -4.91
CA GLN A 145 4.54 36.90 -5.99
C GLN A 145 3.79 35.66 -6.46
N VAL A 146 2.69 35.28 -5.80
CA VAL A 146 1.86 34.15 -6.25
C VAL A 146 1.09 34.59 -7.49
N ALA A 147 1.40 33.96 -8.62
CA ALA A 147 0.66 34.18 -9.87
C ALA A 147 -0.83 33.85 -9.69
N ASP A 148 -1.66 34.26 -10.64
CA ASP A 148 -3.08 33.93 -10.62
C ASP A 148 -3.29 32.42 -10.51
N LEU A 149 -4.18 32.04 -9.58
CA LEU A 149 -4.46 30.64 -9.33
C LEU A 149 -5.06 30.01 -10.57
N PRO A 150 -4.59 28.83 -10.99
CA PRO A 150 -5.16 28.15 -12.13
C PRO A 150 -6.65 27.90 -11.90
N PRO A 151 -7.50 28.06 -12.93
CA PRO A 151 -8.94 27.85 -12.80
C PRO A 151 -9.19 26.43 -12.27
N ILE A 152 -10.20 26.31 -11.38
CA ILE A 152 -10.61 25.00 -10.88
C ILE A 152 -11.16 24.24 -12.10
N PRO A 153 -10.59 23.08 -12.47
CA PRO A 153 -11.17 22.28 -13.53
C PRO A 153 -12.62 22.00 -13.20
N ASP A 154 -13.51 22.21 -14.16
CA ASP A 154 -14.91 21.83 -14.00
C ASP A 154 -15.01 20.40 -13.48
N LYS A 155 -15.85 20.19 -12.47
CA LYS A 155 -16.05 18.89 -11.83
C LYS A 155 -16.79 17.91 -12.76
N SER A 156 -16.33 17.71 -13.97
CA SER A 156 -16.78 16.60 -14.80
C SER A 156 -15.95 15.35 -14.51
N SER A 157 -15.97 14.88 -13.24
CA SER A 157 -15.58 13.50 -13.02
C SER A 157 -16.61 12.62 -13.69
N ALA A 158 -16.17 11.79 -14.64
CA ALA A 158 -17.06 10.86 -15.32
C ALA A 158 -17.86 10.06 -14.29
N SER A 159 -19.18 9.97 -14.48
CA SER A 159 -20.05 9.14 -13.65
C SER A 159 -19.52 7.70 -13.63
N TYR A 160 -19.72 7.00 -12.51
CA TYR A 160 -19.39 5.57 -12.39
C TYR A 160 -19.91 4.76 -13.58
N SER A 161 -21.15 5.03 -14.04
CA SER A 161 -21.74 4.36 -15.20
C SER A 161 -20.89 4.51 -16.47
N VAL A 162 -20.26 5.66 -16.68
CA VAL A 162 -19.39 5.92 -17.86
C VAL A 162 -18.17 5.00 -17.84
N VAL A 163 -17.57 4.75 -16.68
CA VAL A 163 -16.42 3.85 -16.57
C VAL A 163 -16.82 2.43 -16.93
N PHE A 164 -17.97 1.95 -16.46
CA PHE A 164 -18.46 0.60 -16.78
C PHE A 164 -18.87 0.44 -18.24
N THR A 165 -19.41 1.47 -18.88
CA THR A 165 -19.94 1.38 -20.25
C THR A 165 -18.91 1.71 -21.31
N LYS A 166 -18.08 2.74 -21.11
CA LYS A 166 -17.11 3.19 -22.10
C LYS A 166 -15.71 2.59 -21.95
N TYR A 167 -15.31 2.22 -20.71
CA TYR A 167 -13.95 1.75 -20.41
C TYR A 167 -13.91 0.39 -19.68
N PRO A 168 -14.75 -0.61 -20.08
CA PRO A 168 -14.84 -1.89 -19.36
C PRO A 168 -13.52 -2.68 -19.43
N LYS A 169 -12.82 -2.65 -20.55
CA LYS A 169 -11.53 -3.34 -20.72
C LYS A 169 -10.47 -2.78 -19.76
N GLN A 170 -10.35 -1.47 -19.72
CA GLN A 170 -9.40 -0.79 -18.82
C GLN A 170 -9.74 -1.07 -17.36
N LEU A 171 -11.02 -1.01 -17.02
CA LEU A 171 -11.49 -1.34 -15.66
C LEU A 171 -11.14 -2.78 -15.29
N LEU A 172 -11.38 -3.75 -16.17
CA LEU A 172 -11.05 -5.15 -15.92
C LEU A 172 -9.54 -5.35 -15.75
N VAL A 173 -8.71 -4.76 -16.61
CA VAL A 173 -7.26 -4.86 -16.52
C VAL A 173 -6.75 -4.31 -15.18
N VAL A 174 -7.22 -3.12 -14.79
CA VAL A 174 -6.81 -2.51 -13.53
C VAL A 174 -7.34 -3.28 -12.32
N ALA A 175 -8.59 -3.73 -12.33
CA ALA A 175 -9.21 -4.46 -11.24
C ALA A 175 -8.57 -5.84 -11.04
N LEU A 176 -8.49 -6.65 -12.08
CA LEU A 176 -7.94 -8.00 -12.01
C LEU A 176 -6.42 -7.99 -11.81
N GLY A 177 -5.70 -7.07 -12.46
CA GLY A 177 -4.27 -6.89 -12.26
C GLY A 177 -3.96 -6.47 -10.83
N SER A 178 -4.64 -5.46 -10.29
CA SER A 178 -4.47 -5.04 -8.89
C SER A 178 -4.85 -6.15 -7.93
N PHE A 179 -5.98 -6.86 -8.15
CA PHE A 179 -6.39 -7.99 -7.32
C PHE A 179 -5.30 -9.05 -7.22
N SER A 180 -4.72 -9.43 -8.37
CA SER A 180 -3.70 -10.48 -8.44
C SER A 180 -2.42 -10.10 -7.68
N PHE A 181 -1.92 -8.88 -7.88
CA PHE A 181 -0.74 -8.39 -7.16
C PHE A 181 -1.01 -8.19 -5.67
N ILE A 182 -2.14 -7.60 -5.30
CA ILE A 182 -2.50 -7.36 -3.91
C ILE A 182 -2.68 -8.69 -3.17
N LEU A 183 -3.36 -9.67 -3.76
CA LEU A 183 -3.62 -10.93 -3.07
C LEU A 183 -2.31 -11.65 -2.74
N GLY A 184 -1.39 -11.75 -3.70
CA GLY A 184 -0.10 -12.40 -3.48
C GLY A 184 0.77 -11.65 -2.47
N SER A 185 1.04 -10.37 -2.69
CA SER A 185 1.98 -9.61 -1.86
C SER A 185 1.42 -9.25 -0.48
N PHE A 186 0.20 -8.72 -0.41
CA PHE A 186 -0.40 -8.32 0.87
C PHE A 186 -0.64 -9.51 1.81
N THR A 187 -0.94 -10.69 1.27
CA THR A 187 -1.09 -11.89 2.08
C THR A 187 0.25 -12.34 2.65
N VAL A 188 1.32 -12.26 1.87
CA VAL A 188 2.69 -12.50 2.36
C VAL A 188 3.06 -11.49 3.44
N GLN A 189 2.74 -10.21 3.27
CA GLN A 189 2.96 -9.18 4.26
C GLN A 189 2.21 -9.47 5.58
N SER A 190 0.97 -9.97 5.48
CA SER A 190 0.11 -10.22 6.65
C SER A 190 0.49 -11.48 7.41
N TRP A 191 0.89 -12.55 6.72
CA TRP A 191 1.12 -13.87 7.29
C TRP A 191 2.59 -14.27 7.38
N GLY A 192 3.47 -13.66 6.61
CA GLY A 192 4.86 -14.08 6.47
C GLY A 192 5.62 -14.13 7.78
N GLN A 193 5.40 -13.18 8.71
CA GLN A 193 6.02 -13.21 10.05
C GLN A 193 5.52 -14.41 10.87
N THR A 194 4.20 -14.62 10.88
CA THR A 194 3.59 -15.73 11.59
C THR A 194 4.09 -17.07 11.05
N LEU A 195 4.18 -17.21 9.72
CA LEU A 195 4.70 -18.42 9.09
C LEU A 195 6.17 -18.66 9.41
N LEU A 196 7.02 -17.66 9.36
CA LEU A 196 8.43 -17.79 9.76
C LEU A 196 8.57 -18.22 11.22
N GLY A 197 7.80 -17.60 12.14
CA GLY A 197 7.86 -17.92 13.56
C GLY A 197 7.25 -19.27 13.91
N GLN A 198 6.07 -19.59 13.38
CA GLN A 198 5.32 -20.78 13.81
C GLN A 198 5.56 -22.01 12.93
N SER A 199 5.63 -21.83 11.60
CA SER A 199 5.85 -22.97 10.68
C SER A 199 7.32 -23.34 10.56
N PHE A 200 8.22 -22.32 10.59
CA PHE A 200 9.67 -22.54 10.48
C PHE A 200 10.41 -22.31 11.81
N LYS A 201 9.70 -22.17 12.92
CA LYS A 201 10.20 -22.13 14.30
C LYS A 201 11.34 -21.10 14.55
N PHE A 202 11.37 -19.99 13.78
CA PHE A 202 12.32 -18.90 14.05
C PHE A 202 11.94 -18.13 15.32
N GLU A 203 12.93 -17.72 16.07
CA GLU A 203 12.73 -16.81 17.20
C GLU A 203 12.17 -15.45 16.76
N ALA A 204 11.34 -14.82 17.60
CA ALA A 204 10.70 -13.54 17.30
C ALA A 204 11.68 -12.45 16.88
N SER A 205 12.86 -12.42 17.50
CA SER A 205 13.94 -11.48 17.20
C SER A 205 14.51 -11.69 15.78
N THR A 206 14.67 -12.95 15.38
CA THR A 206 15.12 -13.32 14.03
C THR A 206 14.04 -12.98 13.00
N VAL A 207 12.78 -13.32 13.27
CA VAL A 207 11.65 -12.96 12.40
C VAL A 207 11.58 -11.45 12.17
N ALA A 208 11.73 -10.65 13.24
CA ALA A 208 11.73 -9.19 13.11
C ALA A 208 12.88 -8.71 12.20
N THR A 209 14.08 -9.27 12.36
CA THR A 209 15.25 -8.94 11.54
C THR A 209 15.03 -9.30 10.07
N LEU A 210 14.52 -10.51 9.79
CA LEU A 210 14.23 -10.96 8.43
C LEU A 210 13.16 -10.07 7.76
N PHE A 211 12.12 -9.67 8.52
CA PHE A 211 11.09 -8.77 7.98
C PHE A 211 11.56 -7.33 7.79
N MET A 212 12.55 -6.87 8.54
CA MET A 212 13.23 -5.61 8.22
C MET A 212 13.92 -5.69 6.85
N LEU A 213 14.61 -6.81 6.55
CA LEU A 213 15.21 -7.02 5.24
C LEU A 213 14.15 -7.11 4.13
N VAL A 214 13.03 -7.80 4.38
CA VAL A 214 11.89 -7.86 3.46
C VAL A 214 11.36 -6.46 3.15
N SER A 215 11.25 -5.59 4.17
CA SER A 215 10.77 -4.20 3.99
C SER A 215 11.75 -3.34 3.19
N LEU A 216 13.06 -3.56 3.37
CA LEU A 216 14.08 -2.93 2.52
C LEU A 216 13.99 -3.42 1.08
N GLY A 217 13.76 -4.73 0.89
CA GLY A 217 13.52 -5.31 -0.43
C GLY A 217 12.31 -4.68 -1.13
N ASP A 218 11.19 -4.52 -0.43
CA ASP A 218 9.99 -3.84 -0.94
C ASP A 218 10.28 -2.38 -1.31
N LEU A 219 10.99 -1.65 -0.44
CA LEU A 219 11.40 -0.27 -0.70
C LEU A 219 12.22 -0.17 -1.99
N LEU A 220 13.26 -1.00 -2.12
CA LEU A 220 14.10 -1.04 -3.31
C LEU A 220 13.32 -1.49 -4.55
N GLY A 221 12.39 -2.41 -4.38
CA GLY A 221 11.50 -2.88 -5.44
C GLY A 221 10.61 -1.77 -5.99
N ARG A 222 10.00 -0.95 -5.12
CA ARG A 222 9.16 0.21 -5.53
C ARG A 222 9.96 1.27 -6.27
N LEU A 223 11.14 1.61 -5.76
CA LEU A 223 12.04 2.55 -6.44
C LEU A 223 12.56 1.97 -7.76
N GLY A 224 12.98 0.70 -7.75
CA GLY A 224 13.49 0.01 -8.93
C GLY A 224 12.44 -0.16 -10.02
N SER A 225 11.21 -0.56 -9.68
CA SER A 225 10.12 -0.69 -10.65
C SER A 225 9.77 0.66 -11.29
N ALA A 226 9.72 1.74 -10.51
CA ALA A 226 9.51 3.08 -11.03
C ALA A 226 10.60 3.46 -12.04
N TRP A 227 11.86 3.30 -11.67
CA TRP A 227 13.01 3.61 -12.53
C TRP A 227 13.09 2.73 -13.79
N ILE A 228 12.84 1.43 -13.67
CA ILE A 228 12.83 0.48 -14.79
C ILE A 228 11.68 0.81 -15.75
N SER A 229 10.51 1.18 -15.23
CA SER A 229 9.32 1.46 -16.03
C SER A 229 9.51 2.64 -16.99
N ASP A 230 10.31 3.62 -16.59
CA ASP A 230 10.63 4.75 -17.46
C ASP A 230 11.57 4.35 -18.62
N ARG A 231 12.31 3.24 -18.47
CA ARG A 231 13.27 2.75 -19.48
C ARG A 231 12.69 1.71 -20.43
N ILE A 232 12.02 0.68 -19.90
CA ILE A 232 11.51 -0.44 -20.72
C ILE A 232 9.99 -0.36 -20.97
N GLY A 233 9.31 0.56 -20.31
CA GLY A 233 7.85 0.72 -20.41
C GLY A 233 7.11 0.10 -19.22
N ARG A 234 5.90 0.61 -18.99
CA ARG A 234 5.11 0.24 -17.81
C ARG A 234 4.57 -1.20 -17.90
N ARG A 235 4.09 -1.59 -19.08
CA ARG A 235 3.59 -2.96 -19.36
C ARG A 235 4.61 -4.03 -19.04
N TRP A 236 5.81 -3.88 -19.62
CA TRP A 236 6.88 -4.86 -19.48
C TRP A 236 7.42 -4.92 -18.06
N THR A 237 7.46 -3.78 -17.36
CA THR A 237 7.85 -3.76 -15.95
C THR A 237 6.85 -4.51 -15.09
N MET A 238 5.54 -4.29 -15.27
CA MET A 238 4.51 -5.03 -14.53
C MET A 238 4.56 -6.53 -14.82
N PHE A 239 4.75 -6.91 -16.09
CA PHE A 239 4.93 -8.31 -16.48
C PHE A 239 6.16 -8.93 -15.79
N GLY A 240 7.31 -8.26 -15.85
CA GLY A 240 8.54 -8.73 -15.21
C GLY A 240 8.40 -8.88 -13.70
N CYS A 241 7.77 -7.90 -13.04
CA CYS A 241 7.47 -7.95 -11.61
C CYS A 241 6.57 -9.13 -11.25
N GLY A 242 5.53 -9.39 -12.03
CA GLY A 242 4.64 -10.55 -11.85
C GLY A 242 5.36 -11.88 -12.01
N MET A 243 6.20 -12.00 -13.05
CA MET A 243 6.99 -13.21 -13.32
C MET A 243 7.99 -13.51 -12.21
N ILE A 244 8.80 -12.52 -11.82
CA ILE A 244 9.82 -12.70 -10.78
C ILE A 244 9.16 -12.93 -9.42
N GLY A 245 8.08 -12.21 -9.12
CA GLY A 245 7.28 -12.43 -7.91
C GLY A 245 6.69 -13.85 -7.85
N ALA A 246 6.21 -14.36 -8.99
CA ALA A 246 5.71 -15.74 -9.09
C ALA A 246 6.80 -16.77 -8.80
N VAL A 247 8.01 -16.56 -9.34
CA VAL A 247 9.18 -17.42 -9.02
C VAL A 247 9.48 -17.37 -7.53
N GLY A 248 9.47 -16.19 -6.90
CA GLY A 248 9.63 -16.05 -5.45
C GLY A 248 8.60 -16.86 -4.66
N ALA A 249 7.33 -16.78 -5.06
CA ALA A 249 6.26 -17.57 -4.43
C ALA A 249 6.43 -19.09 -4.62
N LEU A 250 6.91 -19.54 -5.77
CA LEU A 250 7.26 -20.93 -6.00
C LEU A 250 8.43 -21.37 -5.10
N ILE A 251 9.48 -20.57 -4.97
CA ILE A 251 10.60 -20.85 -4.07
C ILE A 251 10.08 -21.02 -2.64
N ALA A 252 9.23 -20.11 -2.17
CA ALA A 252 8.61 -20.18 -0.86
C ALA A 252 7.70 -21.44 -0.72
N ALA A 253 6.93 -21.80 -1.74
CA ALA A 253 6.13 -23.03 -1.73
C ALA A 253 7.00 -24.27 -1.61
N PHE A 254 8.00 -24.41 -2.47
CA PHE A 254 8.83 -25.62 -2.49
C PHE A 254 9.78 -25.73 -1.30
N SER A 255 10.08 -24.66 -0.58
CA SER A 255 10.85 -24.73 0.67
C SER A 255 10.20 -25.64 1.71
N THR A 256 8.85 -25.74 1.69
CA THR A 256 8.11 -26.59 2.62
C THR A 256 8.41 -28.08 2.43
N ARG A 257 8.77 -28.49 1.21
CA ARG A 257 9.17 -29.87 0.88
C ARG A 257 10.58 -30.21 1.32
N MET A 258 11.36 -29.22 1.77
CA MET A 258 12.70 -29.44 2.33
C MET A 258 12.62 -29.75 3.84
N VAL A 259 11.45 -29.65 4.45
CA VAL A 259 11.22 -30.00 5.85
C VAL A 259 11.00 -31.50 5.95
N HIS A 260 11.80 -32.18 6.77
CA HIS A 260 11.71 -33.63 7.00
C HIS A 260 11.38 -33.89 8.48
N GLY A 261 10.12 -34.16 8.77
CA GLY A 261 9.65 -34.35 10.15
C GLY A 261 9.82 -33.05 10.97
N ASP A 262 10.51 -33.15 12.09
CA ASP A 262 10.80 -31.98 12.96
C ASP A 262 12.05 -31.17 12.56
N GLU A 263 12.84 -31.66 11.62
CA GLU A 263 14.05 -30.98 11.15
C GLU A 263 13.72 -29.98 10.05
N ILE A 264 13.82 -28.70 10.39
CA ILE A 264 13.54 -27.58 9.47
C ILE A 264 14.76 -27.26 8.60
N GLY A 265 15.98 -27.49 9.12
CA GLY A 265 17.23 -27.22 8.42
C GLY A 265 17.27 -25.82 7.80
N ASN A 266 17.64 -25.74 6.52
CA ASN A 266 17.70 -24.48 5.78
C ASN A 266 16.36 -24.08 5.12
N ALA A 267 15.28 -24.85 5.29
CA ALA A 267 13.98 -24.61 4.63
C ALA A 267 13.42 -23.21 4.97
N GLY A 268 13.56 -22.77 6.23
CA GLY A 268 13.12 -21.46 6.65
C GLY A 268 13.83 -20.30 5.96
N TYR A 269 15.13 -20.43 5.69
CA TYR A 269 15.90 -19.41 4.93
C TYR A 269 15.53 -19.42 3.45
N VAL A 270 15.24 -20.58 2.87
CA VAL A 270 14.73 -20.69 1.49
C VAL A 270 13.34 -20.07 1.39
N PHE A 271 12.47 -20.33 2.38
CA PHE A 271 11.18 -19.66 2.49
C PHE A 271 11.33 -18.12 2.58
N PHE A 272 12.22 -17.66 3.46
CA PHE A 272 12.52 -16.23 3.57
C PHE A 272 12.99 -15.64 2.24
N ALA A 273 13.90 -16.31 1.52
CA ALA A 273 14.35 -15.83 0.20
C ALA A 273 13.18 -15.73 -0.79
N GLY A 274 12.27 -16.70 -0.77
CA GLY A 274 11.06 -16.67 -1.58
C GLY A 274 10.16 -15.47 -1.27
N ILE A 275 9.81 -15.24 0.02
CA ILE A 275 8.98 -14.10 0.40
C ILE A 275 9.69 -12.75 0.18
N PHE A 276 11.00 -12.69 0.32
CA PHE A 276 11.79 -11.50 -0.02
C PHE A 276 11.63 -11.12 -1.50
N ILE A 277 11.71 -12.11 -2.40
CA ILE A 277 11.51 -11.90 -3.84
C ILE A 277 10.07 -11.48 -4.14
N VAL A 278 9.07 -12.11 -3.49
CA VAL A 278 7.66 -11.71 -3.64
C VAL A 278 7.47 -10.26 -3.23
N MET A 279 8.05 -9.83 -2.11
CA MET A 279 7.88 -8.45 -1.63
C MET A 279 8.67 -7.47 -2.49
N MET A 280 9.89 -7.80 -2.89
CA MET A 280 10.70 -6.92 -3.73
C MET A 280 10.10 -6.69 -5.12
N PHE A 281 9.50 -7.69 -5.74
CA PHE A 281 8.96 -7.59 -7.10
C PHE A 281 7.42 -7.56 -7.13
N GLY A 282 6.73 -8.41 -6.37
CA GLY A 282 5.27 -8.43 -6.31
C GLY A 282 4.72 -7.16 -5.65
N ASP A 283 5.17 -6.81 -4.46
CA ASP A 283 4.78 -5.57 -3.77
C ASP A 283 5.55 -4.35 -4.32
N GLY A 284 6.80 -4.53 -4.71
CA GLY A 284 7.58 -3.50 -5.40
C GLY A 284 6.92 -2.94 -6.66
N ALA A 285 6.08 -3.72 -7.35
CA ALA A 285 5.27 -3.27 -8.48
C ALA A 285 4.32 -2.09 -8.13
N PHE A 286 4.00 -1.90 -6.85
CA PHE A 286 3.19 -0.76 -6.39
C PHE A 286 3.89 0.60 -6.58
N GLY A 287 5.19 0.61 -6.85
CA GLY A 287 5.88 1.83 -7.29
C GLY A 287 5.28 2.44 -8.55
N ILE A 288 4.68 1.63 -9.42
CA ILE A 288 4.07 2.07 -10.68
C ILE A 288 2.59 1.69 -10.82
N LEU A 289 2.08 0.72 -10.07
CA LEU A 289 0.75 0.13 -10.25
C LEU A 289 -0.37 1.17 -10.25
N ASN A 290 -0.35 2.10 -9.29
CA ASN A 290 -1.37 3.13 -9.17
C ASN A 290 -1.25 4.19 -10.30
N ALA A 291 -0.03 4.61 -10.64
CA ALA A 291 0.20 5.55 -11.71
C ALA A 291 -0.23 4.95 -13.06
N PHE A 292 0.25 3.75 -13.36
CA PHE A 292 -0.08 3.03 -14.59
C PHE A 292 -1.57 2.68 -14.69
N GLY A 293 -2.20 2.29 -13.57
CA GLY A 293 -3.64 2.05 -13.51
C GLY A 293 -4.45 3.31 -13.83
N GLY A 294 -4.02 4.48 -13.35
CA GLY A 294 -4.66 5.77 -13.67
C GLY A 294 -4.46 6.18 -15.13
N GLU A 295 -3.30 5.91 -15.70
CA GLU A 295 -2.95 6.18 -17.10
C GLU A 295 -3.76 5.33 -18.11
N GLN A 296 -4.47 4.29 -17.67
CA GLN A 296 -5.36 3.51 -18.52
C GLN A 296 -6.65 4.24 -18.89
N PHE A 297 -6.99 5.32 -18.16
CA PHE A 297 -8.21 6.07 -18.34
C PHE A 297 -7.91 7.49 -18.81
N PRO A 298 -8.76 8.07 -19.68
CA PRO A 298 -8.65 9.47 -20.07
C PRO A 298 -8.83 10.38 -18.86
N THR A 299 -8.34 11.62 -18.95
CA THR A 299 -8.29 12.58 -17.87
C THR A 299 -9.62 12.75 -17.12
N GLU A 300 -10.75 12.74 -17.85
CA GLU A 300 -12.10 12.88 -17.28
C GLU A 300 -12.52 11.69 -16.41
N ALA A 301 -12.12 10.47 -16.77
CA ALA A 301 -12.48 9.22 -16.09
C ALA A 301 -11.38 8.68 -15.17
N ARG A 302 -10.18 9.29 -15.17
CA ARG A 302 -8.97 8.77 -14.51
C ARG A 302 -9.15 8.48 -13.03
N SER A 303 -9.63 9.45 -12.26
CA SER A 303 -9.82 9.29 -10.82
C SER A 303 -10.91 8.26 -10.48
N THR A 304 -12.02 8.28 -11.22
CA THR A 304 -13.13 7.35 -11.02
C THR A 304 -12.74 5.93 -11.46
N GLY A 305 -12.07 5.81 -12.62
CA GLY A 305 -11.63 4.53 -13.17
C GLY A 305 -10.56 3.85 -12.30
N LEU A 306 -9.55 4.60 -11.88
CA LEU A 306 -8.54 4.09 -10.95
C LEU A 306 -9.16 3.73 -9.60
N GLY A 307 -10.01 4.61 -9.04
CA GLY A 307 -10.68 4.37 -7.76
C GLY A 307 -11.54 3.10 -7.76
N LEU A 308 -12.31 2.88 -8.82
CA LEU A 308 -13.09 1.65 -9.01
C LEU A 308 -12.20 0.44 -9.25
N GLY A 309 -11.27 0.50 -10.19
CA GLY A 309 -10.41 -0.63 -10.53
C GLY A 309 -9.55 -1.08 -9.35
N TYR A 310 -8.85 -0.15 -8.71
CA TYR A 310 -8.06 -0.44 -7.52
C TYR A 310 -8.93 -0.82 -6.32
N GLY A 311 -10.09 -0.20 -6.15
CA GLY A 311 -11.05 -0.52 -5.08
C GLY A 311 -11.55 -1.96 -5.18
N ILE A 312 -11.95 -2.41 -6.37
CA ILE A 312 -12.32 -3.81 -6.64
C ILE A 312 -11.12 -4.72 -6.38
N GLY A 313 -9.94 -4.38 -6.89
CA GLY A 313 -8.71 -5.13 -6.64
C GLY A 313 -8.37 -5.25 -5.15
N SER A 314 -8.66 -4.22 -4.36
CA SER A 314 -8.36 -4.19 -2.92
C SER A 314 -9.20 -5.17 -2.07
N VAL A 315 -10.27 -5.75 -2.62
CA VAL A 315 -10.99 -6.87 -1.98
C VAL A 315 -10.03 -8.04 -1.68
N ALA A 316 -8.97 -8.18 -2.45
CA ALA A 316 -7.89 -9.13 -2.22
C ALA A 316 -7.25 -9.02 -0.82
N LYS A 317 -7.24 -7.82 -0.22
CA LYS A 317 -6.72 -7.60 1.16
C LYS A 317 -7.57 -8.30 2.23
N VAL A 318 -8.83 -8.55 1.94
CA VAL A 318 -9.72 -9.31 2.82
C VAL A 318 -9.67 -10.79 2.48
N VAL A 319 -9.78 -11.11 1.18
CA VAL A 319 -9.84 -12.51 0.70
C VAL A 319 -8.53 -13.24 1.00
N GLY A 320 -7.37 -12.62 0.76
CA GLY A 320 -6.07 -13.28 0.91
C GLY A 320 -5.80 -13.79 2.34
N PRO A 321 -5.78 -12.91 3.35
CA PRO A 321 -5.56 -13.33 4.73
C PRO A 321 -6.63 -14.31 5.24
N TYR A 322 -7.91 -14.10 4.87
CA TYR A 322 -8.99 -15.01 5.23
C TYR A 322 -8.79 -16.41 4.62
N PHE A 323 -8.41 -16.46 3.35
CA PHE A 323 -8.14 -17.70 2.63
C PHE A 323 -7.01 -18.50 3.29
N VAL A 324 -5.90 -17.88 3.64
CA VAL A 324 -4.81 -18.55 4.37
C VAL A 324 -5.29 -19.02 5.73
N GLY A 325 -6.00 -18.18 6.49
CA GLY A 325 -6.55 -18.52 7.79
C GLY A 325 -7.53 -19.74 7.72
N ALA A 326 -8.37 -19.79 6.68
CA ALA A 326 -9.30 -20.89 6.46
C ALA A 326 -8.58 -22.20 6.08
N LEU A 327 -7.51 -22.14 5.30
CA LEU A 327 -6.70 -23.30 4.95
C LEU A 327 -5.94 -23.88 6.14
N ILE A 328 -5.48 -23.00 7.05
CA ILE A 328 -4.84 -23.40 8.29
C ILE A 328 -5.83 -24.10 9.23
N GLY A 329 -7.10 -23.67 9.23
CA GLY A 329 -8.25 -24.40 9.79
C GLY A 329 -8.14 -24.81 11.27
N GLY A 330 -7.38 -24.09 12.10
CA GLY A 330 -7.17 -24.45 13.50
C GLY A 330 -6.23 -25.63 13.74
N SER A 331 -5.67 -26.23 12.69
CA SER A 331 -4.57 -27.19 12.80
C SER A 331 -3.28 -26.48 13.17
N ALA A 332 -2.33 -27.21 13.78
CA ALA A 332 -1.00 -26.67 14.03
C ALA A 332 -0.40 -26.16 12.72
N LEU A 333 0.18 -24.95 12.76
CA LEU A 333 0.83 -24.32 11.61
C LEU A 333 2.08 -25.13 11.19
N SER A 334 1.83 -26.26 10.49
CA SER A 334 2.91 -27.04 9.90
C SER A 334 3.42 -26.36 8.61
N ALA A 335 4.67 -26.63 8.25
CA ALA A 335 5.23 -26.12 6.99
C ALA A 335 4.43 -26.59 5.77
N GLU A 336 3.82 -27.76 5.81
CA GLU A 336 3.04 -28.34 4.70
C GLU A 336 1.83 -27.48 4.30
N VAL A 337 1.17 -26.85 5.28
CA VAL A 337 -0.02 -26.01 5.03
C VAL A 337 0.34 -24.78 4.20
N VAL A 338 1.60 -24.36 4.20
CA VAL A 338 2.10 -23.18 3.47
C VAL A 338 2.20 -23.43 1.96
N PHE A 339 2.33 -24.71 1.53
CA PHE A 339 2.57 -25.05 0.13
C PHE A 339 1.46 -24.55 -0.81
N LEU A 340 0.22 -24.90 -0.53
CA LEU A 340 -0.90 -24.58 -1.41
C LEU A 340 -1.17 -23.08 -1.55
N PRO A 341 -1.22 -22.28 -0.47
CA PRO A 341 -1.35 -20.83 -0.58
C PRO A 341 -0.29 -20.20 -1.47
N PHE A 342 0.97 -20.59 -1.34
CA PHE A 342 2.06 -19.98 -2.11
C PHE A 342 2.07 -20.43 -3.57
N ILE A 343 1.58 -21.62 -3.91
CA ILE A 343 1.32 -22.00 -5.31
C ILE A 343 0.23 -21.10 -5.91
N ILE A 344 -0.84 -20.84 -5.17
CA ILE A 344 -1.92 -19.96 -5.63
C ILE A 344 -1.39 -18.52 -5.81
N PHE A 345 -0.55 -18.02 -4.90
CA PHE A 345 0.07 -16.69 -5.04
C PHE A 345 0.99 -16.63 -6.26
N ALA A 346 1.74 -17.68 -6.55
CA ALA A 346 2.55 -17.78 -7.75
C ALA A 346 1.70 -17.69 -9.03
N VAL A 347 0.62 -18.45 -9.10
CA VAL A 347 -0.31 -18.42 -10.24
C VAL A 347 -0.94 -17.04 -10.41
N LEU A 348 -1.34 -16.39 -9.31
CA LEU A 348 -1.97 -15.08 -9.35
C LEU A 348 -0.98 -13.97 -9.75
N LEU A 349 0.24 -13.96 -9.21
CA LEU A 349 1.26 -12.99 -9.59
C LEU A 349 1.63 -13.16 -11.08
N PHE A 350 1.77 -14.38 -11.54
CA PHE A 350 1.99 -14.69 -12.95
C PHE A 350 0.83 -14.18 -13.82
N ALA A 351 -0.41 -14.52 -13.45
CA ALA A 351 -1.61 -14.06 -14.16
C ALA A 351 -1.72 -12.53 -14.15
N GLY A 352 -1.42 -11.88 -13.01
CA GLY A 352 -1.40 -10.43 -12.90
C GLY A 352 -0.41 -9.78 -13.85
N GLY A 353 0.79 -10.35 -13.98
CA GLY A 353 1.78 -9.92 -14.96
C GLY A 353 1.26 -10.02 -16.40
N ILE A 354 0.62 -11.14 -16.76
CA ILE A 354 0.00 -11.35 -18.07
C ILE A 354 -1.15 -10.36 -18.31
N ILE A 355 -2.01 -10.13 -17.31
CA ILE A 355 -3.14 -9.19 -17.43
C ILE A 355 -2.64 -7.80 -17.82
N TYR A 356 -1.55 -7.33 -17.22
CA TYR A 356 -0.98 -6.02 -17.56
C TYR A 356 -0.36 -5.96 -18.97
N LEU A 357 -0.08 -7.08 -19.63
CA LEU A 357 0.27 -7.06 -21.04
C LEU A 357 -0.89 -6.62 -21.96
N PHE A 358 -2.13 -6.73 -21.51
CA PHE A 358 -3.30 -6.23 -22.22
C PHE A 358 -3.61 -4.75 -21.94
N ALA A 359 -2.88 -4.13 -21.00
CA ALA A 359 -2.96 -2.70 -20.76
C ALA A 359 -2.39 -1.90 -21.93
N ARG A 360 -2.81 -0.64 -22.08
CA ARG A 360 -2.20 0.29 -23.03
C ARG A 360 -0.83 0.71 -22.51
N GLU A 361 0.22 0.65 -23.35
CA GLU A 361 1.53 1.21 -22.99
C GLU A 361 1.45 2.74 -22.96
N THR A 362 1.94 3.33 -21.88
CA THR A 362 1.85 4.77 -21.64
C THR A 362 3.22 5.44 -21.50
N LYS A 363 4.31 4.69 -21.77
CA LYS A 363 5.67 5.22 -21.73
C LYS A 363 5.81 6.42 -22.69
N GLY A 364 6.20 7.57 -22.13
CA GLY A 364 6.47 8.78 -22.91
C GLY A 364 5.22 9.50 -23.45
N ALA A 365 4.02 8.99 -23.19
CA ALA A 365 2.79 9.69 -23.55
C ALA A 365 2.56 10.87 -22.60
N SER A 366 2.12 12.02 -23.14
CA SER A 366 1.64 13.10 -22.31
C SER A 366 0.30 12.72 -21.67
N LEU A 367 0.02 13.25 -20.46
CA LEU A 367 -1.26 12.99 -19.81
C LEU A 367 -2.47 13.54 -20.56
N GLU A 368 -2.23 14.40 -21.56
CA GLU A 368 -3.23 14.99 -22.42
C GLU A 368 -3.51 14.13 -23.66
N ASP A 369 -2.58 13.24 -24.04
CA ASP A 369 -2.71 12.31 -25.17
C ASP A 369 -3.36 10.97 -24.78
N ILE A 370 -3.62 10.75 -23.51
CA ILE A 370 -4.24 9.57 -22.93
C ILE A 370 -5.70 9.83 -22.60
#